data_d71efa79c6d2ea2c064a488aa107b61c
#
_entry.id   d71efa79c6d2ea2c064a488aa107b61c
#
_cell.length_a   1.000
_cell.length_b   1.000
_cell.length_c   1.000
_cell.angle_alpha   90.00
_cell.angle_beta   90.00
_cell.angle_gamma   90.00
#
_symmetry.space_group_name_H-M   'P 1'
#
loop_
_entity.id
_entity.type
_entity.pdbx_description
1 polymer ?
#
loop_
_entity_poly.entity_id
_entity_poly.type
_entity_poly.pdbx_seq_one_letter_code
_entity_poly.pdbx_strand_id
1 'polypeptide(L)'
;MGVQIESGWKACLADEFASPYFAQLTDFVRAEYQSGPCYPPGSQIFNAFDLCPFERVRVVLLGQDPYHEPGQAEGLCFSVRDGVPFPPSLRNIFKEIQADVGHAIPESGSLRRWAAQGVLLLNATLTVRAHAAGSHQGHGWETFTDAVIRRLSAAREHLVFLLWGSYAGRKAELIDASRHLILRSPHPSPLSAHRGFFGNHHFTLCNDYLRAHGLEPINW
;
A
#
# COMPACT_ATOMS: atom_id res chain seq x y z
N MET A 1 22.81 -7.43 10.34
CA MET A 1 21.66 -8.34 10.12
C MET A 1 20.98 -7.93 8.82
N GLY A 2 20.68 -8.89 7.92
CA GLY A 2 20.00 -8.59 6.66
C GLY A 2 18.52 -8.24 6.88
N VAL A 3 17.91 -7.59 5.87
CA VAL A 3 16.47 -7.27 5.88
C VAL A 3 15.65 -8.55 5.99
N GLN A 4 14.70 -8.56 6.92
CA GLN A 4 13.72 -9.65 7.06
C GLN A 4 12.48 -9.26 6.26
N ILE A 5 12.25 -9.97 5.18
CA ILE A 5 11.16 -9.78 4.22
C ILE A 5 10.89 -11.12 3.51
N GLU A 6 9.70 -11.33 2.99
CA GLU A 6 9.33 -12.54 2.26
C GLU A 6 10.33 -12.85 1.13
N SER A 7 10.61 -14.13 0.90
CA SER A 7 11.73 -14.60 0.08
C SER A 7 11.69 -14.16 -1.37
N GLY A 8 10.52 -14.12 -2.00
CA GLY A 8 10.34 -13.66 -3.38
C GLY A 8 10.66 -12.17 -3.53
N TRP A 9 10.20 -11.36 -2.57
CA TRP A 9 10.55 -9.95 -2.49
C TRP A 9 12.03 -9.73 -2.23
N LYS A 10 12.62 -10.53 -1.33
CA LYS A 10 14.05 -10.46 -1.02
C LYS A 10 14.91 -10.71 -2.25
N ALA A 11 14.55 -11.69 -3.05
CA ALA A 11 15.25 -12.00 -4.30
C ALA A 11 15.05 -10.90 -5.35
N CYS A 12 13.81 -10.44 -5.53
CA CYS A 12 13.45 -9.41 -6.51
C CYS A 12 14.12 -8.04 -6.24
N LEU A 13 14.31 -7.70 -4.96
CA LEU A 13 14.83 -6.41 -4.50
C LEU A 13 16.26 -6.47 -3.99
N ALA A 14 17.02 -7.54 -4.29
CA ALA A 14 18.38 -7.74 -3.78
C ALA A 14 19.31 -6.56 -4.09
N ASP A 15 19.23 -5.99 -5.29
CA ASP A 15 20.04 -4.84 -5.70
C ASP A 15 19.71 -3.59 -4.89
N GLU A 16 18.42 -3.40 -4.55
CA GLU A 16 17.98 -2.27 -3.72
C GLU A 16 18.57 -2.39 -2.31
N PHE A 17 18.50 -3.58 -1.72
CA PHE A 17 19.05 -3.81 -0.38
C PHE A 17 20.59 -3.67 -0.32
N ALA A 18 21.28 -3.88 -1.44
CA ALA A 18 22.73 -3.70 -1.56
C ALA A 18 23.15 -2.26 -1.89
N SER A 19 22.19 -1.38 -2.20
CA SER A 19 22.47 -0.03 -2.64
C SER A 19 22.87 0.91 -1.49
N PRO A 20 23.72 1.94 -1.76
CA PRO A 20 24.13 2.92 -0.75
C PRO A 20 22.97 3.69 -0.15
N TYR A 21 21.92 4.04 -0.95
CA TYR A 21 20.78 4.77 -0.42
C TYR A 21 20.00 3.94 0.61
N PHE A 22 19.90 2.62 0.42
CA PHE A 22 19.20 1.75 1.35
C PHE A 22 19.97 1.60 2.67
N ALA A 23 21.29 1.61 2.65
CA ALA A 23 22.10 1.66 3.85
C ALA A 23 21.85 2.95 4.64
N GLN A 24 21.85 4.12 3.96
CA GLN A 24 21.54 5.42 4.56
C GLN A 24 20.11 5.47 5.14
N LEU A 25 19.14 4.93 4.40
CA LEU A 25 17.75 4.80 4.86
C LEU A 25 17.68 3.94 6.13
N THR A 26 18.39 2.82 6.16
CA THR A 26 18.42 1.91 7.32
C THR A 26 18.98 2.61 8.55
N ASP A 27 20.06 3.37 8.41
CA ASP A 27 20.69 4.10 9.50
C ASP A 27 19.75 5.21 10.00
N PHE A 28 19.11 5.95 9.10
CA PHE A 28 18.10 6.94 9.45
C PHE A 28 16.95 6.32 10.25
N VAL A 29 16.33 5.24 9.73
CA VAL A 29 15.19 4.58 10.41
C VAL A 29 15.59 4.07 11.80
N ARG A 30 16.78 3.46 11.93
CA ARG A 30 17.27 3.02 13.26
C ARG A 30 17.42 4.17 14.24
N ALA A 31 18.00 5.29 13.80
CA ALA A 31 18.15 6.47 14.63
C ALA A 31 16.78 7.03 15.07
N GLU A 32 15.80 7.08 14.18
CA GLU A 32 14.44 7.53 14.48
C GLU A 32 13.76 6.65 15.55
N TYR A 33 13.82 5.30 15.39
CA TYR A 33 13.23 4.37 16.37
C TYR A 33 13.97 4.37 17.72
N GLN A 34 15.24 4.75 17.75
CA GLN A 34 16.00 4.90 19.00
C GLN A 34 15.71 6.23 19.71
N SER A 35 15.38 7.27 18.95
CA SER A 35 15.15 8.62 19.49
C SER A 35 13.71 8.85 19.97
N GLY A 36 12.76 8.03 19.54
CA GLY A 36 11.37 8.18 19.96
C GLY A 36 10.39 7.21 19.31
N PRO A 37 9.10 7.30 19.63
CA PRO A 37 8.08 6.44 19.05
C PRO A 37 7.96 6.66 17.54
N CYS A 38 8.05 5.56 16.77
CA CYS A 38 7.79 5.52 15.33
C CYS A 38 6.81 4.40 15.00
N TYR A 39 6.11 4.53 13.89
CA TYR A 39 5.12 3.57 13.43
C TYR A 39 5.35 3.14 11.98
N PRO A 40 4.94 1.90 11.63
CA PRO A 40 4.45 0.81 12.50
C PRO A 40 5.56 0.29 13.42
N PRO A 41 5.31 -0.63 14.35
CA PRO A 41 6.38 -1.33 15.08
C PRO A 41 7.41 -1.92 14.13
N GLY A 42 8.69 -1.91 14.52
CA GLY A 42 9.80 -2.32 13.64
C GLY A 42 9.63 -3.69 12.96
N SER A 43 9.02 -4.65 13.67
CA SER A 43 8.70 -5.97 13.12
C SER A 43 7.59 -5.97 12.05
N GLN A 44 6.90 -4.84 11.86
CA GLN A 44 5.77 -4.70 10.94
C GLN A 44 6.05 -3.75 9.76
N ILE A 45 7.26 -3.22 9.64
CA ILE A 45 7.63 -2.30 8.56
C ILE A 45 7.38 -2.94 7.18
N PHE A 46 7.68 -4.23 7.04
CA PHE A 46 7.55 -4.98 5.78
C PHE A 46 6.30 -5.87 5.70
N ASN A 47 5.29 -5.65 6.57
CA ASN A 47 4.07 -6.48 6.58
C ASN A 47 3.35 -6.53 5.23
N ALA A 48 3.35 -5.45 4.44
CA ALA A 48 2.73 -5.45 3.12
C ALA A 48 3.34 -6.51 2.20
N PHE A 49 4.64 -6.73 2.32
CA PHE A 49 5.39 -7.72 1.54
C PHE A 49 5.26 -9.13 2.12
N ASP A 50 5.32 -9.26 3.44
CA ASP A 50 5.25 -10.56 4.11
C ASP A 50 3.86 -11.21 3.98
N LEU A 51 2.81 -10.39 3.97
CA LEU A 51 1.42 -10.85 3.83
C LEU A 51 0.97 -11.01 2.37
N CYS A 52 1.69 -10.40 1.43
CA CYS A 52 1.42 -10.50 0.00
C CYS A 52 2.72 -10.86 -0.75
N PRO A 53 3.09 -12.15 -0.84
CA PRO A 53 4.26 -12.63 -1.56
C PRO A 53 4.33 -12.12 -3.00
N PHE A 54 5.53 -11.87 -3.52
CA PHE A 54 5.77 -11.28 -4.85
C PHE A 54 4.97 -11.97 -5.96
N GLU A 55 4.98 -13.32 -5.99
CA GLU A 55 4.29 -14.11 -7.00
C GLU A 55 2.77 -14.12 -6.86
N ARG A 56 2.25 -13.68 -5.72
CA ARG A 56 0.81 -13.64 -5.45
C ARG A 56 0.18 -12.27 -5.70
N VAL A 57 0.98 -11.24 -5.94
CA VAL A 57 0.45 -9.89 -6.20
C VAL A 57 -0.46 -9.91 -7.42
N ARG A 58 -1.67 -9.37 -7.27
CA ARG A 58 -2.66 -9.14 -8.33
C ARG A 58 -3.10 -7.68 -8.38
N VAL A 59 -3.15 -7.05 -7.22
CA VAL A 59 -3.55 -5.65 -7.07
C VAL A 59 -2.51 -4.92 -6.24
N VAL A 60 -2.19 -3.69 -6.62
CA VAL A 60 -1.36 -2.77 -5.83
C VAL A 60 -2.22 -1.58 -5.44
N LEU A 61 -2.42 -1.39 -4.15
CA LEU A 61 -3.04 -0.19 -3.59
C LEU A 61 -1.94 0.66 -2.95
N LEU A 62 -1.78 1.90 -3.43
CA LEU A 62 -0.72 2.79 -2.97
C LEU A 62 -1.27 3.85 -2.01
N GLY A 63 -0.78 3.82 -0.76
CA GLY A 63 -0.92 4.89 0.22
C GLY A 63 0.29 5.82 0.26
N GLN A 64 0.27 6.83 1.09
CA GLN A 64 1.36 7.80 1.22
C GLN A 64 2.32 7.40 2.35
N ASP A 65 1.91 7.52 3.60
CA ASP A 65 2.67 7.17 4.80
C ASP A 65 1.77 6.46 5.83
N PRO A 66 2.36 5.77 6.83
CA PRO A 66 1.58 5.11 7.86
C PRO A 66 0.78 6.10 8.70
N TYR A 67 -0.28 5.63 9.35
CA TYR A 67 -0.92 6.39 10.42
C TYR A 67 0.10 6.68 11.53
N HIS A 68 0.09 7.91 12.04
CA HIS A 68 1.08 8.40 13.01
C HIS A 68 0.57 8.44 14.46
N GLU A 69 -0.67 7.98 14.70
CA GLU A 69 -1.21 7.87 16.07
C GLU A 69 -0.96 6.47 16.65
N PRO A 70 -0.81 6.38 18.00
CA PRO A 70 -0.54 5.11 18.68
C PRO A 70 -1.57 4.02 18.34
N GLY A 71 -1.09 2.82 18.07
CA GLY A 71 -1.93 1.62 17.89
C GLY A 71 -2.63 1.50 16.54
N GLN A 72 -2.54 2.46 15.64
CA GLN A 72 -3.23 2.43 14.35
C GLN A 72 -2.47 1.61 13.29
N ALA A 73 -1.24 2.01 12.97
CA ALA A 73 -0.49 1.43 11.86
C ALA A 73 -0.08 -0.03 12.13
N GLU A 74 -0.22 -0.86 11.10
CA GLU A 74 0.18 -2.27 11.12
C GLU A 74 1.03 -2.68 9.89
N GLY A 75 1.63 -1.69 9.20
CA GLY A 75 2.49 -1.92 8.03
C GLY A 75 1.75 -2.19 6.72
N LEU A 76 0.46 -1.86 6.67
CA LEU A 76 -0.41 -1.96 5.49
C LEU A 76 -1.06 -0.60 5.25
N CYS A 77 -1.06 -0.10 4.02
CA CYS A 77 -1.70 1.19 3.73
C CYS A 77 -3.21 1.15 4.00
N PHE A 78 -3.74 2.24 4.53
CA PHE A 78 -5.14 2.43 4.97
C PHE A 78 -5.62 1.51 6.08
N SER A 79 -4.92 0.44 6.41
CA SER A 79 -5.29 -0.56 7.40
C SER A 79 -5.04 -0.08 8.83
N VAL A 80 -5.95 -0.41 9.72
CA VAL A 80 -5.76 -0.26 11.17
C VAL A 80 -5.95 -1.60 11.86
N ARG A 81 -5.38 -1.74 13.06
CA ARG A 81 -5.53 -2.95 13.87
C ARG A 81 -6.98 -3.19 14.28
N ASP A 82 -7.30 -4.44 14.56
CA ASP A 82 -8.60 -4.78 15.12
C ASP A 82 -8.93 -3.98 16.38
N GLY A 83 -10.18 -3.56 16.50
CA GLY A 83 -10.66 -2.76 17.62
C GLY A 83 -10.33 -1.25 17.54
N VAL A 84 -9.57 -0.81 16.54
CA VAL A 84 -9.30 0.60 16.30
C VAL A 84 -10.44 1.24 15.49
N PRO A 85 -10.96 2.40 15.89
CA PRO A 85 -11.95 3.12 15.10
C PRO A 85 -11.44 3.42 13.68
N PHE A 86 -12.30 3.29 12.68
CA PHE A 86 -11.93 3.54 11.29
C PHE A 86 -11.50 4.99 11.07
N PRO A 87 -10.27 5.23 10.60
CA PRO A 87 -9.87 6.54 10.12
C PRO A 87 -10.79 7.02 8.98
N PRO A 88 -10.92 8.34 8.79
CA PRO A 88 -11.88 8.90 7.84
C PRO A 88 -11.74 8.36 6.40
N SER A 89 -10.51 8.20 5.92
CA SER A 89 -10.26 7.65 4.57
C SER A 89 -10.71 6.20 4.46
N LEU A 90 -10.41 5.36 5.45
CA LEU A 90 -10.83 3.94 5.46
C LEU A 90 -12.35 3.82 5.51
N ARG A 91 -13.01 4.66 6.31
CA ARG A 91 -14.47 4.72 6.35
C ARG A 91 -15.08 5.03 4.98
N ASN A 92 -14.47 5.96 4.24
CA ASN A 92 -14.92 6.30 2.89
C ASN A 92 -14.63 5.17 1.88
N ILE A 93 -13.51 4.44 2.02
CA ILE A 93 -13.22 3.24 1.23
C ILE A 93 -14.34 2.19 1.42
N PHE A 94 -14.70 1.89 2.66
CA PHE A 94 -15.78 0.92 2.93
C PHE A 94 -17.14 1.37 2.45
N LYS A 95 -17.45 2.69 2.49
CA LYS A 95 -18.69 3.23 1.91
C LYS A 95 -18.72 3.04 0.38
N GLU A 96 -17.61 3.28 -0.29
CA GLU A 96 -17.52 3.04 -1.73
C GLU A 96 -17.66 1.56 -2.07
N ILE A 97 -17.00 0.66 -1.32
CA ILE A 97 -17.17 -0.80 -1.49
C ILE A 97 -18.64 -1.19 -1.33
N GLN A 98 -19.34 -0.69 -0.32
CA GLN A 98 -20.75 -0.98 -0.11
C GLN A 98 -21.62 -0.49 -1.29
N ALA A 99 -21.33 0.69 -1.81
CA ALA A 99 -22.07 1.26 -2.94
C ALA A 99 -21.76 0.55 -4.27
N ASP A 100 -20.50 0.17 -4.51
CA ASP A 100 -20.01 -0.39 -5.77
C ASP A 100 -20.31 -1.91 -5.89
N VAL A 101 -19.99 -2.69 -4.86
CA VAL A 101 -20.09 -4.16 -4.91
C VAL A 101 -21.09 -4.76 -3.90
N GLY A 102 -21.77 -3.93 -3.12
CA GLY A 102 -22.84 -4.35 -2.21
C GLY A 102 -22.38 -5.04 -0.92
N HIS A 103 -21.08 -5.08 -0.64
CA HIS A 103 -20.58 -5.71 0.59
C HIS A 103 -20.88 -4.85 1.81
N ALA A 104 -21.30 -5.48 2.91
CA ALA A 104 -21.51 -4.80 4.18
C ALA A 104 -20.20 -4.20 4.71
N ILE A 105 -20.30 -3.06 5.39
CA ILE A 105 -19.14 -2.47 6.09
C ILE A 105 -18.70 -3.45 7.17
N PRO A 106 -17.41 -3.86 7.17
CA PRO A 106 -16.90 -4.85 8.13
C PRO A 106 -16.81 -4.26 9.55
N GLU A 107 -16.77 -5.12 10.55
CA GLU A 107 -16.53 -4.71 11.94
C GLU A 107 -15.05 -4.33 12.18
N SER A 108 -14.12 -4.97 11.47
CA SER A 108 -12.68 -4.73 11.57
C SER A 108 -12.17 -3.80 10.50
N GLY A 109 -11.29 -2.85 10.87
CA GLY A 109 -10.53 -1.99 9.95
C GLY A 109 -9.25 -2.64 9.42
N SER A 110 -8.93 -3.88 9.82
CA SER A 110 -7.75 -4.57 9.32
C SER A 110 -7.99 -5.11 7.91
N LEU A 111 -7.10 -4.72 6.99
CA LEU A 111 -7.12 -5.12 5.59
C LEU A 111 -6.24 -6.34 5.29
N ARG A 112 -5.78 -7.05 6.33
CA ARG A 112 -5.00 -8.30 6.17
C ARG A 112 -5.69 -9.32 5.27
N ARG A 113 -7.03 -9.37 5.31
CA ARG A 113 -7.81 -10.23 4.42
C ARG A 113 -7.64 -9.91 2.94
N TRP A 114 -7.38 -8.65 2.59
CA TRP A 114 -7.07 -8.26 1.20
C TRP A 114 -5.64 -8.66 0.83
N ALA A 115 -4.68 -8.42 1.72
CA ALA A 115 -3.29 -8.82 1.51
C ALA A 115 -3.17 -10.33 1.27
N ALA A 116 -3.88 -11.16 2.05
CA ALA A 116 -3.93 -12.61 1.88
C ALA A 116 -4.47 -13.06 0.51
N GLN A 117 -5.25 -12.19 -0.17
CA GLN A 117 -5.79 -12.43 -1.49
C GLN A 117 -4.92 -11.87 -2.63
N GLY A 118 -3.74 -11.33 -2.35
CA GLY A 118 -2.83 -10.79 -3.35
C GLY A 118 -2.98 -9.28 -3.60
N VAL A 119 -3.51 -8.53 -2.63
CA VAL A 119 -3.49 -7.06 -2.65
C VAL A 119 -2.25 -6.58 -1.90
N LEU A 120 -1.29 -6.03 -2.61
CA LEU A 120 -0.14 -5.35 -2.01
C LEU A 120 -0.60 -3.97 -1.49
N LEU A 121 -0.73 -3.86 -0.18
CA LEU A 121 -1.16 -2.64 0.53
C LEU A 121 0.08 -1.78 0.87
N LEU A 122 0.63 -1.10 -0.12
CA LEU A 122 1.91 -0.43 -0.05
C LEU A 122 1.78 1.05 0.30
N ASN A 123 2.47 1.54 1.33
CA ASN A 123 2.73 2.96 1.49
C ASN A 123 3.98 3.37 0.71
N ALA A 124 4.02 4.60 0.20
CA ALA A 124 5.22 5.14 -0.44
C ALA A 124 6.36 5.33 0.56
N THR A 125 6.03 5.70 1.80
CA THR A 125 6.95 5.80 2.95
C THR A 125 6.52 4.76 3.98
N LEU A 126 7.42 3.85 4.39
CA LEU A 126 7.04 2.70 5.22
C LEU A 126 7.08 2.98 6.73
N THR A 127 7.63 4.11 7.13
CA THR A 127 7.74 4.49 8.54
C THR A 127 7.36 5.96 8.75
N VAL A 128 6.98 6.32 9.99
CA VAL A 128 6.62 7.68 10.36
C VAL A 128 6.91 7.89 11.85
N ARG A 129 7.32 9.11 12.24
CA ARG A 129 7.42 9.49 13.66
C ARG A 129 6.02 9.71 14.25
N ALA A 130 5.84 9.35 15.52
CA ALA A 130 4.58 9.59 16.23
C ALA A 130 4.16 11.06 16.13
N HIS A 131 2.88 11.29 15.87
CA HIS A 131 2.24 12.61 15.75
C HIS A 131 2.81 13.53 14.66
N ALA A 132 3.62 13.02 13.73
CA ALA A 132 4.33 13.82 12.73
C ALA A 132 4.17 13.22 11.33
N ALA A 133 2.99 13.39 10.73
CA ALA A 133 2.71 12.94 9.36
C ALA A 133 3.79 13.42 8.38
N GLY A 134 4.24 12.55 7.48
CA GLY A 134 5.26 12.87 6.48
C GLY A 134 6.68 13.02 7.01
N SER A 135 6.94 12.79 8.30
CA SER A 135 8.25 13.04 8.94
C SER A 135 9.41 12.22 8.35
N HIS A 136 9.13 11.09 7.71
CA HIS A 136 10.15 10.23 7.10
C HIS A 136 10.18 10.32 5.56
N GLN A 137 9.47 11.28 4.96
CA GLN A 137 9.53 11.54 3.53
C GLN A 137 10.89 12.09 3.11
N GLY A 138 11.35 11.73 1.91
CA GLY A 138 12.61 12.24 1.36
C GLY A 138 13.87 11.59 1.94
N HIS A 139 13.75 10.52 2.74
CA HIS A 139 14.88 9.82 3.34
C HIS A 139 15.21 8.49 2.66
N GLY A 140 14.59 8.18 1.50
CA GLY A 140 14.90 7.00 0.68
C GLY A 140 13.80 5.96 0.57
N TRP A 141 12.72 6.02 1.40
CA TRP A 141 11.60 5.11 1.26
C TRP A 141 10.93 5.19 -0.11
N GLU A 142 10.74 6.41 -0.64
CA GLU A 142 10.12 6.60 -1.96
C GLU A 142 10.95 6.00 -3.08
N THR A 143 12.29 6.07 -2.99
CA THR A 143 13.20 5.42 -3.94
C THR A 143 13.00 3.90 -3.92
N PHE A 144 12.91 3.31 -2.72
CA PHE A 144 12.69 1.88 -2.53
C PHE A 144 11.30 1.45 -3.06
N THR A 145 10.23 2.14 -2.69
CA THR A 145 8.87 1.78 -3.11
C THR A 145 8.62 2.04 -4.59
N ASP A 146 9.26 3.04 -5.18
CA ASP A 146 9.28 3.25 -6.62
C ASP A 146 9.96 2.07 -7.35
N ALA A 147 11.05 1.54 -6.80
CA ALA A 147 11.68 0.33 -7.33
C ALA A 147 10.75 -0.89 -7.22
N VAL A 148 10.01 -1.05 -6.13
CA VAL A 148 8.99 -2.09 -5.97
C VAL A 148 7.95 -2.03 -7.11
N ILE A 149 7.41 -0.84 -7.38
CA ILE A 149 6.41 -0.63 -8.45
C ILE A 149 7.02 -0.98 -9.82
N ARG A 150 8.23 -0.50 -10.12
CA ARG A 150 8.91 -0.81 -11.39
C ARG A 150 9.18 -2.31 -11.56
N ARG A 151 9.63 -3.00 -10.50
CA ARG A 151 9.88 -4.46 -10.54
C ARG A 151 8.60 -5.25 -10.79
N LEU A 152 7.51 -4.90 -10.13
CA LEU A 152 6.21 -5.51 -10.39
C LEU A 152 5.75 -5.26 -11.83
N SER A 153 5.83 -4.01 -12.30
CA SER A 153 5.43 -3.66 -13.66
C SER A 153 6.26 -4.38 -14.74
N ALA A 154 7.55 -4.60 -14.49
CA ALA A 154 8.42 -5.28 -15.44
C ALA A 154 8.29 -6.82 -15.42
N ALA A 155 8.12 -7.41 -14.23
CA ALA A 155 8.21 -8.86 -14.04
C ALA A 155 6.85 -9.59 -14.07
N ARG A 156 5.74 -8.86 -13.89
CA ARG A 156 4.41 -9.45 -13.82
C ARG A 156 3.54 -8.97 -14.99
N GLU A 157 2.38 -9.58 -15.15
CA GLU A 157 1.37 -9.20 -16.14
C GLU A 157 -0.01 -9.12 -15.50
N HIS A 158 -0.87 -8.30 -16.11
CA HIS A 158 -2.28 -8.17 -15.72
C HIS A 158 -2.50 -7.77 -14.26
N LEU A 159 -1.59 -6.96 -13.70
CA LEU A 159 -1.81 -6.36 -12.38
C LEU A 159 -2.78 -5.17 -12.47
N VAL A 160 -3.46 -4.88 -11.37
CA VAL A 160 -4.27 -3.68 -11.21
C VAL A 160 -3.61 -2.73 -10.22
N PHE A 161 -3.40 -1.49 -10.61
CA PHE A 161 -2.85 -0.45 -9.75
C PHE A 161 -3.95 0.55 -9.38
N LEU A 162 -4.27 0.63 -8.08
CA LEU A 162 -5.23 1.59 -7.51
C LEU A 162 -4.46 2.80 -6.99
N LEU A 163 -4.53 3.92 -7.71
CA LEU A 163 -3.77 5.13 -7.43
C LEU A 163 -4.72 6.27 -7.06
N TRP A 164 -4.93 6.46 -5.76
CA TRP A 164 -5.88 7.44 -5.23
C TRP A 164 -5.18 8.71 -4.75
N GLY A 165 -5.60 9.83 -5.32
CA GLY A 165 -5.03 11.16 -5.09
C GLY A 165 -3.87 11.50 -6.01
N SER A 166 -3.48 12.79 -6.01
CA SER A 166 -2.44 13.30 -6.91
C SER A 166 -1.06 12.70 -6.64
N TYR A 167 -0.74 12.42 -5.37
CA TYR A 167 0.54 11.82 -5.00
C TYR A 167 0.70 10.42 -5.61
N ALA A 168 -0.24 9.52 -5.32
CA ALA A 168 -0.25 8.17 -5.87
C ALA A 168 -0.40 8.20 -7.40
N GLY A 169 -1.23 9.08 -7.93
CA GLY A 169 -1.48 9.24 -9.36
C GLY A 169 -0.23 9.53 -10.19
N ARG A 170 0.78 10.23 -9.64
CA ARG A 170 2.06 10.46 -10.32
C ARG A 170 2.87 9.19 -10.51
N LYS A 171 2.65 8.16 -9.68
CA LYS A 171 3.36 6.88 -9.80
C LYS A 171 2.93 6.06 -11.03
N ALA A 172 1.88 6.47 -11.73
CA ALA A 172 1.48 5.86 -13.00
C ALA A 172 2.60 5.87 -14.04
N GLU A 173 3.52 6.85 -13.98
CA GLU A 173 4.68 6.94 -14.88
C GLU A 173 5.69 5.78 -14.71
N LEU A 174 5.61 5.05 -13.59
CA LEU A 174 6.47 3.89 -13.30
C LEU A 174 5.89 2.58 -13.84
N ILE A 175 4.68 2.60 -14.40
CA ILE A 175 3.87 1.43 -14.70
C ILE A 175 3.65 1.34 -16.20
N ASP A 176 3.88 0.17 -16.78
CA ASP A 176 3.58 -0.12 -18.18
C ASP A 176 2.05 -0.33 -18.36
N ALA A 177 1.37 0.71 -18.82
CA ALA A 177 -0.07 0.69 -19.05
C ALA A 177 -0.52 -0.26 -20.18
N SER A 178 0.40 -0.77 -21.01
CA SER A 178 0.08 -1.79 -22.03
C SER A 178 -0.06 -3.20 -21.43
N ARG A 179 0.48 -3.43 -20.23
CA ARG A 179 0.50 -4.72 -19.53
C ARG A 179 -0.40 -4.76 -18.30
N HIS A 180 -0.78 -3.61 -17.77
CA HIS A 180 -1.47 -3.48 -16.48
C HIS A 180 -2.64 -2.52 -16.55
N LEU A 181 -3.63 -2.70 -15.68
CA LEU A 181 -4.71 -1.74 -15.49
C LEU A 181 -4.30 -0.70 -14.44
N ILE A 182 -4.43 0.58 -14.79
CA ILE A 182 -4.20 1.70 -13.88
C ILE A 182 -5.51 2.42 -13.64
N LEU A 183 -6.02 2.39 -12.40
CA LEU A 183 -7.23 3.08 -11.98
C LEU A 183 -6.86 4.28 -11.12
N ARG A 184 -7.23 5.48 -11.55
CA ARG A 184 -6.91 6.75 -10.87
C ARG A 184 -8.18 7.47 -10.45
N SER A 185 -8.20 8.00 -9.25
CA SER A 185 -9.28 8.86 -8.73
C SER A 185 -8.75 9.87 -7.72
N PRO A 186 -9.56 10.85 -7.29
CA PRO A 186 -9.27 11.61 -6.07
C PRO A 186 -9.07 10.69 -4.86
N HIS A 187 -8.39 11.22 -3.83
CA HIS A 187 -8.12 10.48 -2.60
C HIS A 187 -9.39 10.24 -1.77
N PRO A 188 -9.53 9.12 -1.04
CA PRO A 188 -10.69 8.83 -0.20
C PRO A 188 -10.84 9.72 1.05
N SER A 189 -9.91 10.62 1.30
CA SER A 189 -10.00 11.59 2.41
C SER A 189 -11.31 12.41 2.31
N PRO A 190 -11.93 12.81 3.45
CA PRO A 190 -13.10 13.68 3.45
C PRO A 190 -12.91 14.98 2.65
N LEU A 191 -11.68 15.46 2.52
CA LEU A 191 -11.34 16.68 1.77
C LEU A 191 -11.51 16.54 0.25
N SER A 192 -11.52 15.31 -0.27
CA SER A 192 -11.49 15.04 -1.72
C SER A 192 -12.43 13.92 -2.19
N ALA A 193 -12.95 13.09 -1.30
CA ALA A 193 -13.74 11.93 -1.69
C ALA A 193 -14.98 12.29 -2.55
N HIS A 194 -15.66 13.40 -2.25
CA HIS A 194 -16.79 13.89 -3.03
C HIS A 194 -16.43 14.47 -4.40
N ARG A 195 -15.13 14.59 -4.72
CA ARG A 195 -14.66 15.10 -6.01
C ARG A 195 -14.45 14.00 -7.05
N GLY A 196 -14.90 12.75 -6.77
CA GLY A 196 -14.81 11.64 -7.70
C GLY A 196 -14.15 10.36 -7.15
N PHE A 197 -13.91 10.24 -5.84
CA PHE A 197 -13.62 8.95 -5.22
C PHE A 197 -14.92 8.15 -5.09
N PHE A 198 -15.95 8.75 -4.52
CA PHE A 198 -17.28 8.12 -4.49
C PHE A 198 -17.85 8.00 -5.91
N GLY A 199 -18.28 6.80 -6.25
CA GLY A 199 -18.78 6.46 -7.58
C GLY A 199 -17.67 6.19 -8.61
N ASN A 200 -16.42 5.93 -8.18
CA ASN A 200 -15.32 5.60 -9.09
C ASN A 200 -15.39 4.15 -9.60
N HIS A 201 -16.14 3.27 -8.93
CA HIS A 201 -16.33 1.86 -9.29
C HIS A 201 -15.02 1.06 -9.42
N HIS A 202 -13.98 1.45 -8.72
CA HIS A 202 -12.66 0.82 -8.84
C HIS A 202 -12.65 -0.65 -8.39
N PHE A 203 -13.53 -1.04 -7.46
CA PHE A 203 -13.60 -2.41 -6.95
C PHE A 203 -14.24 -3.35 -7.99
N THR A 204 -15.32 -2.93 -8.64
CA THR A 204 -15.93 -3.65 -9.78
C THR A 204 -14.97 -3.69 -10.96
N LEU A 205 -14.41 -2.55 -11.39
CA LEU A 205 -13.49 -2.47 -12.52
C LEU A 205 -12.23 -3.34 -12.31
N CYS A 206 -11.69 -3.36 -11.09
CA CYS A 206 -10.58 -4.23 -10.72
C CYS A 206 -10.94 -5.70 -10.92
N ASN A 207 -12.06 -6.13 -10.34
CA ASN A 207 -12.48 -7.53 -10.41
C ASN A 207 -12.85 -7.97 -11.82
N ASP A 208 -13.46 -7.10 -12.63
CA ASP A 208 -13.78 -7.40 -14.03
C ASP A 208 -12.50 -7.58 -14.85
N TYR A 209 -11.49 -6.72 -14.62
CA TYR A 209 -10.20 -6.89 -15.28
C TYR A 209 -9.51 -8.19 -14.88
N LEU A 210 -9.48 -8.54 -13.59
CA LEU A 210 -8.90 -9.79 -13.11
C LEU A 210 -9.58 -11.00 -13.76
N ARG A 211 -10.92 -11.05 -13.78
CA ARG A 211 -11.70 -12.13 -14.42
C ARG A 211 -11.42 -12.25 -15.91
N ALA A 212 -11.34 -11.12 -16.62
CA ALA A 212 -11.05 -11.08 -18.05
C ALA A 212 -9.69 -11.69 -18.40
N HIS A 213 -8.76 -11.71 -17.44
CA HIS A 213 -7.42 -12.30 -17.59
C HIS A 213 -7.26 -13.65 -16.87
N GLY A 214 -8.37 -14.30 -16.49
CA GLY A 214 -8.33 -15.62 -15.84
C GLY A 214 -7.78 -15.61 -14.41
N LEU A 215 -7.76 -14.44 -13.76
CA LEU A 215 -7.31 -14.28 -12.37
C LEU A 215 -8.51 -14.24 -11.41
N GLU A 216 -8.32 -14.79 -10.22
CA GLU A 216 -9.35 -14.76 -9.18
C GLU A 216 -9.64 -13.31 -8.74
N PRO A 217 -10.91 -12.90 -8.67
CA PRO A 217 -11.29 -11.58 -8.17
C PRO A 217 -10.96 -11.44 -6.68
N ILE A 218 -10.94 -10.20 -6.20
CA ILE A 218 -10.77 -9.88 -4.79
C ILE A 218 -12.14 -9.82 -4.10
N ASN A 219 -12.26 -10.48 -2.97
CA ASN A 219 -13.38 -10.30 -2.04
C ASN A 219 -13.08 -9.09 -1.15
N TRP A 220 -13.57 -7.93 -1.58
CA TRP A 220 -13.32 -6.64 -0.94
C TRP A 220 -13.96 -6.47 0.44
#